data_39aa214ac68b14bdae16382bbbf78bbd
#
_entry.id   39aa214ac68b14bdae16382bbbf78bbd
#
_cell.length_a   1.000
_cell.length_b   1.000
_cell.length_c   1.000
_cell.angle_alpha   90.00
_cell.angle_beta   90.00
_cell.angle_gamma   90.00
#
_symmetry.space_group_name_H-M   'P 1'
#
loop_
_entity.id
_entity.type
_entity.pdbx_description
1 polymer ?
#
loop_
_entity_poly.entity_id
_entity_poly.type
_entity_poly.pdbx_seq_one_letter_code
_entity_poly.pdbx_strand_id
1 'polypeptide(L)'
;IRKITTEIMREYLVDYQKQRNCSKTTVDNIRRNISSFFSWLEEEDYILKSPMRRIHKIKTKSVVKEVISDEEVEKLRDNCSTLRDLAIIDLLYSTGIRVGELVRLNIADIDFESRECIVFGKGDKERRVYFDAKTKIHLKKYIDSREDNNIALFVSLNAPYNRLEISG
;
A
#
# COMPACT_ATOMS: atom_id res chain seq x y z
N ILE A 1 16.20 -9.51 -29.60
CA ILE A 1 16.31 -10.33 -28.36
C ILE A 1 17.54 -11.22 -28.41
N ARG A 2 17.82 -11.93 -29.51
CA ARG A 2 19.01 -12.86 -29.67
C ARG A 2 20.38 -12.19 -29.53
N LYS A 3 20.46 -10.85 -29.56
CA LYS A 3 21.72 -10.09 -29.43
C LYS A 3 21.95 -9.56 -28.01
N ILE A 4 21.03 -9.81 -27.08
CA ILE A 4 21.14 -9.33 -25.69
C ILE A 4 22.03 -10.29 -24.90
N THR A 5 23.14 -9.74 -24.41
CA THR A 5 24.14 -10.51 -23.63
C THR A 5 24.00 -10.22 -22.13
N THR A 6 24.67 -11.01 -21.30
CA THR A 6 24.73 -10.78 -19.85
C THR A 6 25.38 -9.44 -19.51
N GLU A 7 26.38 -9.02 -20.29
CA GLU A 7 27.08 -7.74 -20.13
C GLU A 7 26.14 -6.57 -20.37
N ILE A 8 25.40 -6.58 -21.48
CA ILE A 8 24.38 -5.56 -21.80
C ILE A 8 23.34 -5.44 -20.66
N MET A 9 22.91 -6.55 -20.09
CA MET A 9 21.94 -6.53 -18.99
C MET A 9 22.53 -5.97 -17.69
N ARG A 10 23.82 -6.20 -17.41
CA ARG A 10 24.52 -5.59 -16.27
C ARG A 10 24.64 -4.08 -16.44
N GLU A 11 25.09 -3.63 -17.60
CA GLU A 11 25.21 -2.21 -17.95
C GLU A 11 23.84 -1.52 -17.80
N TYR A 12 22.80 -2.11 -18.39
CA TYR A 12 21.43 -1.58 -18.27
C TYR A 12 20.99 -1.37 -16.81
N LEU A 13 21.21 -2.35 -15.94
CA LEU A 13 20.82 -2.24 -14.53
C LEU A 13 21.60 -1.14 -13.79
N VAL A 14 22.90 -0.99 -14.11
CA VAL A 14 23.74 0.06 -13.54
C VAL A 14 23.31 1.45 -14.02
N ASP A 15 23.09 1.59 -15.33
CA ASP A 15 22.67 2.85 -15.93
C ASP A 15 21.27 3.26 -15.49
N TYR A 16 20.35 2.29 -15.39
CA TYR A 16 19.03 2.54 -14.84
C TYR A 16 19.08 3.09 -13.41
N GLN A 17 19.94 2.50 -12.57
CA GLN A 17 20.13 2.99 -11.20
C GLN A 17 20.63 4.43 -11.17
N LYS A 18 21.63 4.75 -12.01
CA LYS A 18 22.22 6.11 -12.07
C LYS A 18 21.22 7.14 -12.59
N GLN A 19 20.55 6.84 -13.72
CA GLN A 19 19.64 7.77 -14.38
C GLN A 19 18.39 8.07 -13.53
N ARG A 20 17.85 7.04 -12.82
CA ARG A 20 16.66 7.16 -12.01
C ARG A 20 16.94 7.46 -10.53
N ASN A 21 18.21 7.51 -10.15
CA ASN A 21 18.63 7.69 -8.75
C ASN A 21 17.83 6.81 -7.78
N CYS A 22 17.58 5.55 -8.16
CA CYS A 22 16.72 4.66 -7.41
C CYS A 22 17.50 3.74 -6.47
N SER A 23 16.80 3.18 -5.48
CA SER A 23 17.37 2.29 -4.47
C SER A 23 17.85 0.97 -5.08
N LYS A 24 18.81 0.30 -4.43
CA LYS A 24 19.24 -1.06 -4.79
C LYS A 24 18.09 -2.07 -4.78
N THR A 25 17.10 -1.88 -3.91
CA THR A 25 15.88 -2.71 -3.85
C THR A 25 15.05 -2.55 -5.11
N THR A 26 14.90 -1.32 -5.62
CA THR A 26 14.21 -1.04 -6.88
C THR A 26 14.92 -1.72 -8.05
N VAL A 27 16.26 -1.62 -8.11
CA VAL A 27 17.05 -2.29 -9.16
C VAL A 27 16.92 -3.81 -9.09
N ASP A 28 16.90 -4.41 -7.87
CA ASP A 28 16.69 -5.86 -7.73
C ASP A 28 15.29 -6.30 -8.15
N ASN A 29 14.25 -5.47 -7.93
CA ASN A 29 12.91 -5.75 -8.43
C ASN A 29 12.87 -5.76 -9.96
N ILE A 30 13.52 -4.78 -10.61
CA ILE A 30 13.65 -4.72 -12.08
C ILE A 30 14.41 -5.93 -12.59
N ARG A 31 15.57 -6.26 -11.99
CA ARG A 31 16.33 -7.46 -12.30
C ARG A 31 15.45 -8.72 -12.25
N ARG A 32 14.61 -8.84 -11.20
CA ARG A 32 13.70 -9.99 -11.04
C ARG A 32 12.67 -10.07 -12.15
N ASN A 33 12.03 -8.95 -12.49
CA ASN A 33 11.02 -8.90 -13.55
C ASN A 33 11.66 -9.28 -14.92
N ILE A 34 12.84 -8.72 -15.23
CA ILE A 34 13.58 -9.04 -16.45
C ILE A 34 14.00 -10.51 -16.43
N SER A 35 14.46 -11.04 -15.28
CA SER A 35 14.84 -12.45 -15.17
C SER A 35 13.67 -13.38 -15.46
N SER A 36 12.47 -13.07 -14.92
CA SER A 36 11.25 -13.84 -15.20
C SER A 36 10.90 -13.84 -16.68
N PHE A 37 11.02 -12.69 -17.35
CA PHE A 37 10.77 -12.58 -18.79
C PHE A 37 11.75 -13.42 -19.63
N PHE A 38 13.05 -13.35 -19.33
CA PHE A 38 14.04 -14.15 -20.06
C PHE A 38 13.98 -15.64 -19.73
N SER A 39 13.53 -16.02 -18.52
CA SER A 39 13.26 -17.42 -18.19
C SER A 39 12.11 -17.97 -19.00
N TRP A 40 11.02 -17.20 -19.11
CA TRP A 40 9.91 -17.57 -19.98
C TRP A 40 10.34 -17.74 -21.47
N LEU A 41 11.17 -16.82 -22.00
CA LEU A 41 11.70 -16.96 -23.36
C LEU A 41 12.56 -18.20 -23.54
N GLU A 42 13.30 -18.63 -22.52
CA GLU A 42 14.11 -19.87 -22.53
C GLU A 42 13.19 -21.11 -22.46
N GLU A 43 12.15 -21.07 -21.63
CA GLU A 43 11.14 -22.15 -21.49
C GLU A 43 10.32 -22.37 -22.77
N GLU A 44 10.03 -21.30 -23.52
CA GLU A 44 9.29 -21.34 -24.80
C GLU A 44 10.23 -21.48 -26.03
N ASP A 45 11.49 -21.84 -25.84
CA ASP A 45 12.49 -22.06 -26.91
C ASP A 45 12.77 -20.85 -27.85
N TYR A 46 12.37 -19.63 -27.45
CA TYR A 46 12.70 -18.41 -28.19
C TYR A 46 14.19 -18.06 -28.11
N ILE A 47 14.85 -18.46 -27.04
CA ILE A 47 16.29 -18.33 -26.83
C ILE A 47 16.85 -19.60 -26.19
N LEU A 48 18.09 -19.95 -26.54
CA LEU A 48 18.74 -21.14 -25.99
C LEU A 48 19.13 -21.00 -24.51
N LYS A 49 19.39 -19.76 -24.06
CA LYS A 49 19.86 -19.50 -22.70
C LYS A 49 19.58 -18.06 -22.29
N SER A 50 19.01 -17.90 -21.09
CA SER A 50 18.72 -16.59 -20.50
C SER A 50 20.01 -15.81 -20.20
N PRO A 51 20.14 -14.54 -20.67
CA PRO A 51 21.27 -13.68 -20.32
C PRO A 51 21.28 -13.30 -18.83
N MET A 52 20.16 -13.45 -18.13
CA MET A 52 20.01 -13.14 -16.71
C MET A 52 20.52 -14.23 -15.78
N ARG A 53 20.83 -15.42 -16.27
CA ARG A 53 21.22 -16.60 -15.46
C ARG A 53 22.42 -16.35 -14.55
N ARG A 54 23.36 -15.47 -14.95
CA ARG A 54 24.56 -15.10 -14.19
C ARG A 54 24.43 -13.77 -13.44
N ILE A 55 23.23 -13.19 -13.41
CA ILE A 55 22.96 -11.94 -12.69
C ILE A 55 22.19 -12.27 -11.41
N HIS A 56 22.93 -12.39 -10.32
CA HIS A 56 22.41 -12.77 -9.03
C HIS A 56 21.68 -11.61 -8.31
N LYS A 57 20.91 -11.96 -7.28
CA LYS A 57 20.22 -11.01 -6.40
C LYS A 57 21.20 -9.97 -5.86
N ILE A 58 20.80 -8.71 -5.94
CA ILE A 58 21.54 -7.60 -5.35
C ILE A 58 21.35 -7.65 -3.83
N LYS A 59 22.44 -7.77 -3.09
CA LYS A 59 22.40 -7.74 -1.62
C LYS A 59 21.99 -6.34 -1.15
N THR A 60 20.86 -6.25 -0.48
CA THR A 60 20.39 -5.05 0.19
C THR A 60 20.44 -5.27 1.70
N LYS A 61 20.85 -4.25 2.45
CA LYS A 61 20.73 -4.31 3.91
C LYS A 61 19.25 -4.29 4.28
N SER A 62 18.82 -5.20 5.15
CA SER A 62 17.53 -5.10 5.80
C SER A 62 17.59 -3.91 6.77
N VAL A 63 16.83 -2.87 6.49
CA VAL A 63 16.63 -1.78 7.43
C VAL A 63 15.41 -2.15 8.26
N VAL A 64 15.60 -2.33 9.57
CA VAL A 64 14.48 -2.45 10.51
C VAL A 64 13.81 -1.07 10.52
N LYS A 65 12.54 -1.02 10.09
CA LYS A 65 11.76 0.20 10.19
C LYS A 65 11.39 0.41 11.65
N GLU A 66 11.54 1.62 12.13
CA GLU A 66 11.01 2.01 13.42
C GLU A 66 9.49 1.84 13.41
N VAL A 67 8.97 1.27 14.46
CA VAL A 67 7.54 1.08 14.70
C VAL A 67 7.09 2.23 15.59
N ILE A 68 5.97 2.85 15.22
CA ILE A 68 5.36 3.91 16.05
C ILE A 68 4.96 3.31 17.39
N SER A 69 5.37 3.94 18.51
CA SER A 69 4.99 3.51 19.85
C SER A 69 3.55 3.91 20.20
N ASP A 70 3.00 3.30 21.24
CA ASP A 70 1.66 3.64 21.72
C ASP A 70 1.56 5.10 22.15
N GLU A 71 2.61 5.66 22.78
CA GLU A 71 2.68 7.06 23.17
C GLU A 71 2.72 8.00 21.95
N GLU A 72 3.37 7.60 20.87
CA GLU A 72 3.37 8.36 19.62
C GLU A 72 2.01 8.34 18.95
N VAL A 73 1.28 7.23 19.03
CA VAL A 73 -0.11 7.14 18.54
C VAL A 73 -1.03 8.07 19.35
N GLU A 74 -0.90 8.11 20.68
CA GLU A 74 -1.67 9.06 21.50
C GLU A 74 -1.33 10.52 21.15
N LYS A 75 -0.06 10.85 20.93
CA LYS A 75 0.32 12.20 20.47
C LYS A 75 -0.28 12.53 19.09
N LEU A 76 -0.36 11.57 18.18
CA LEU A 76 -1.04 11.76 16.90
C LEU A 76 -2.52 12.07 17.09
N ARG A 77 -3.20 11.35 17.98
CA ARG A 77 -4.61 11.58 18.33
C ARG A 77 -4.86 12.97 18.92
N ASP A 78 -4.03 13.36 19.88
CA ASP A 78 -4.11 14.66 20.56
C ASP A 78 -3.90 15.85 19.60
N ASN A 79 -3.13 15.64 18.53
CA ASN A 79 -2.87 16.67 17.52
C ASN A 79 -3.86 16.64 16.34
N CYS A 80 -4.87 15.75 16.35
CA CYS A 80 -5.89 15.77 15.32
C CYS A 80 -6.81 17.00 15.47
N SER A 81 -6.87 17.81 14.42
CA SER A 81 -7.74 18.99 14.39
C SER A 81 -9.17 18.68 13.93
N THR A 82 -9.40 17.49 13.34
CA THR A 82 -10.71 17.10 12.81
C THR A 82 -11.16 15.74 13.32
N LEU A 83 -12.47 15.55 13.47
CA LEU A 83 -13.06 14.26 13.83
C LEU A 83 -12.78 13.20 12.77
N ARG A 84 -12.70 13.61 11.50
CA ARG A 84 -12.34 12.72 10.39
C ARG A 84 -10.96 12.11 10.58
N ASP A 85 -9.96 12.95 10.81
CA ASP A 85 -8.56 12.49 10.89
C ASP A 85 -8.34 11.62 12.13
N LEU A 86 -9.00 11.95 13.24
CA LEU A 86 -9.01 11.12 14.44
C LEU A 86 -9.63 9.73 14.16
N ALA A 87 -10.77 9.69 13.46
CA ALA A 87 -11.43 8.43 13.10
C ALA A 87 -10.58 7.59 12.11
N ILE A 88 -9.84 8.23 11.19
CA ILE A 88 -8.91 7.57 10.27
C ILE A 88 -7.78 6.91 11.05
N ILE A 89 -7.11 7.64 11.96
CA ILE A 89 -5.99 7.12 12.76
C ILE A 89 -6.45 5.92 13.58
N ASP A 90 -7.58 6.05 14.28
CA ASP A 90 -8.09 4.97 15.13
C ASP A 90 -8.47 3.73 14.31
N LEU A 91 -9.13 3.89 13.18
CA LEU A 91 -9.50 2.75 12.33
C LEU A 91 -8.27 2.06 11.76
N LEU A 92 -7.28 2.80 11.28
CA LEU A 92 -6.02 2.23 10.79
C LEU A 92 -5.25 1.49 11.89
N TYR A 93 -5.14 2.11 13.07
CA TYR A 93 -4.41 1.54 14.20
C TYR A 93 -5.09 0.28 14.75
N SER A 94 -6.41 0.33 14.95
CA SER A 94 -7.18 -0.78 15.52
C SER A 94 -7.27 -1.99 14.59
N THR A 95 -7.39 -1.76 13.26
CA THR A 95 -7.65 -2.84 12.29
C THR A 95 -6.44 -3.29 11.49
N GLY A 96 -5.41 -2.45 11.37
CA GLY A 96 -4.26 -2.71 10.51
C GLY A 96 -4.61 -2.78 9.01
N ILE A 97 -5.72 -2.20 8.56
CA ILE A 97 -6.08 -2.15 7.15
C ILE A 97 -5.13 -1.25 6.37
N ARG A 98 -4.98 -1.51 5.08
CA ARG A 98 -4.18 -0.66 4.22
C ARG A 98 -4.92 0.64 3.89
N VAL A 99 -4.17 1.73 3.68
CA VAL A 99 -4.77 3.03 3.28
C VAL A 99 -5.65 2.87 2.03
N GLY A 100 -5.23 2.04 1.05
CA GLY A 100 -6.03 1.75 -0.13
C GLY A 100 -7.34 1.00 0.14
N GLU A 101 -7.42 0.22 1.21
CA GLU A 101 -8.64 -0.44 1.66
C GLU A 101 -9.54 0.57 2.39
N LEU A 102 -8.94 1.40 3.27
CA LEU A 102 -9.66 2.44 4.02
C LEU A 102 -10.41 3.41 3.11
N VAL A 103 -9.78 3.95 2.08
CA VAL A 103 -10.43 4.93 1.19
C VAL A 103 -11.56 4.35 0.34
N ARG A 104 -11.63 3.03 0.21
CA ARG A 104 -12.71 2.33 -0.51
C ARG A 104 -13.92 2.05 0.36
N LEU A 105 -13.80 2.11 1.68
CA LEU A 105 -14.91 1.82 2.60
C LEU A 105 -16.08 2.78 2.38
N ASN A 106 -17.27 2.22 2.45
CA ASN A 106 -18.54 2.93 2.55
C ASN A 106 -19.04 2.89 4.00
N ILE A 107 -19.95 3.76 4.35
CA ILE A 107 -20.61 3.74 5.66
C ILE A 107 -21.31 2.39 5.90
N ALA A 108 -21.93 1.83 4.84
CA ALA A 108 -22.63 0.55 4.90
C ALA A 108 -21.71 -0.66 5.17
N ASP A 109 -20.39 -0.55 4.93
CA ASP A 109 -19.43 -1.63 5.19
C ASP A 109 -19.06 -1.76 6.67
N ILE A 110 -19.55 -0.86 7.52
CA ILE A 110 -19.26 -0.83 8.96
C ILE A 110 -20.42 -1.41 9.77
N ASP A 111 -20.18 -2.53 10.43
CA ASP A 111 -21.09 -3.05 11.46
C ASP A 111 -20.66 -2.50 12.84
N PHE A 112 -21.43 -1.54 13.34
CA PHE A 112 -21.19 -0.94 14.64
C PHE A 112 -21.58 -1.84 15.80
N GLU A 113 -22.49 -2.80 15.63
CA GLU A 113 -22.88 -3.73 16.70
C GLU A 113 -21.76 -4.74 16.94
N SER A 114 -21.32 -5.43 15.90
CA SER A 114 -20.24 -6.41 15.97
C SER A 114 -18.85 -5.76 16.01
N ARG A 115 -18.75 -4.46 15.76
CA ARG A 115 -17.50 -3.71 15.65
C ARG A 115 -16.56 -4.32 14.60
N GLU A 116 -17.10 -4.59 13.43
CA GLU A 116 -16.37 -5.15 12.32
C GLU A 116 -16.59 -4.37 11.03
N CYS A 117 -15.69 -4.50 10.10
CA CYS A 117 -15.91 -4.07 8.72
C CYS A 117 -15.31 -5.06 7.73
N ILE A 118 -15.87 -5.06 6.52
CA ILE A 118 -15.42 -5.89 5.42
C ILE A 118 -14.51 -5.06 4.54
N VAL A 119 -13.31 -5.57 4.27
CA VAL A 119 -12.34 -4.94 3.38
C VAL A 119 -11.91 -5.87 2.26
N PHE A 120 -11.67 -5.32 1.09
CA PHE A 120 -11.23 -6.04 -0.09
C PHE A 120 -9.73 -5.87 -0.31
N GLY A 121 -8.98 -6.98 -0.21
CA GLY A 121 -7.54 -7.02 -0.38
C GLY A 121 -7.10 -7.26 -1.83
N LYS A 122 -5.82 -7.55 -2.01
CA LYS A 122 -5.23 -7.89 -3.32
C LYS A 122 -5.89 -9.13 -3.92
N GLY A 123 -6.36 -9.01 -5.16
CA GLY A 123 -7.05 -10.09 -5.87
C GLY A 123 -8.51 -10.26 -5.44
N ASP A 124 -9.14 -9.18 -5.02
CA ASP A 124 -10.57 -9.10 -4.64
C ASP A 124 -10.97 -10.06 -3.52
N LYS A 125 -9.99 -10.41 -2.66
CA LYS A 125 -10.24 -11.26 -1.50
C LYS A 125 -10.83 -10.43 -0.38
N GLU A 126 -12.05 -10.77 -0.02
CA GLU A 126 -12.78 -10.22 1.12
C GLU A 126 -12.17 -10.72 2.44
N ARG A 127 -12.03 -9.83 3.43
CA ARG A 127 -11.73 -10.21 4.80
C ARG A 127 -12.44 -9.31 5.80
N ARG A 128 -12.85 -9.89 6.91
CA ARG A 128 -13.35 -9.15 8.06
C ARG A 128 -12.20 -8.65 8.90
N VAL A 129 -12.35 -7.43 9.41
CA VAL A 129 -11.45 -6.83 10.38
C VAL A 129 -12.26 -6.24 11.52
N TYR A 130 -11.72 -6.27 12.72
CA TYR A 130 -12.41 -5.84 13.93
C TYR A 130 -11.76 -4.58 14.47
N PHE A 131 -12.58 -3.68 15.00
CA PHE A 131 -12.12 -2.44 15.62
C PHE A 131 -12.57 -2.34 17.08
N ASP A 132 -11.83 -1.57 17.87
CA ASP A 132 -12.10 -1.41 19.28
C ASP A 132 -13.25 -0.45 19.59
N ALA A 133 -13.61 -0.34 20.88
CA ALA A 133 -14.69 0.53 21.33
C ALA A 133 -14.37 2.03 21.14
N LYS A 134 -13.09 2.43 21.23
CA LYS A 134 -12.63 3.80 21.03
C LYS A 134 -12.85 4.20 19.56
N THR A 135 -12.45 3.35 18.64
CA THR A 135 -12.68 3.52 17.19
C THR A 135 -14.18 3.64 16.87
N LYS A 136 -15.03 2.78 17.45
CA LYS A 136 -16.50 2.87 17.31
C LYS A 136 -17.01 4.25 17.67
N ILE A 137 -16.58 4.79 18.80
CA ILE A 137 -17.03 6.11 19.30
C ILE A 137 -16.60 7.22 18.34
N HIS A 138 -15.33 7.22 17.91
CA HIS A 138 -14.81 8.27 17.05
C HIS A 138 -15.37 8.20 15.62
N LEU A 139 -15.57 7.01 15.08
CA LEU A 139 -16.26 6.83 13.80
C LEU A 139 -17.70 7.36 13.84
N LYS A 140 -18.47 7.04 14.91
CA LYS A 140 -19.83 7.57 15.06
C LYS A 140 -19.82 9.10 15.15
N LYS A 141 -18.97 9.68 16.00
CA LYS A 141 -18.84 11.15 16.12
C LYS A 141 -18.52 11.80 14.77
N TYR A 142 -17.62 11.20 13.99
CA TYR A 142 -17.28 11.71 12.67
C TYR A 142 -18.49 11.63 11.73
N ILE A 143 -19.14 10.47 11.62
CA ILE A 143 -20.30 10.28 10.74
C ILE A 143 -21.43 11.23 11.12
N ASP A 144 -21.73 11.37 12.42
CA ASP A 144 -22.79 12.26 12.94
C ASP A 144 -22.48 13.75 12.68
N SER A 145 -21.19 14.11 12.51
CA SER A 145 -20.76 15.48 12.19
C SER A 145 -20.77 15.82 10.70
N ARG A 146 -21.06 14.84 9.84
CA ARG A 146 -21.09 15.06 8.38
C ARG A 146 -22.39 15.76 7.97
N GLU A 147 -22.24 16.71 7.04
CA GLU A 147 -23.35 17.48 6.45
C GLU A 147 -23.63 17.05 4.99
N ASP A 148 -22.97 15.97 4.51
CA ASP A 148 -23.09 15.45 3.15
C ASP A 148 -23.85 14.12 3.10
N ASN A 149 -24.27 13.71 1.90
CA ASN A 149 -24.94 12.43 1.64
C ASN A 149 -24.06 11.43 0.88
N ASN A 150 -22.73 11.61 0.87
CA ASN A 150 -21.83 10.69 0.18
C ASN A 150 -21.80 9.34 0.91
N ILE A 151 -21.92 8.25 0.14
CA ILE A 151 -21.90 6.88 0.67
C ILE A 151 -20.53 6.47 1.21
N ALA A 152 -19.43 7.13 0.78
CA ALA A 152 -18.09 6.83 1.24
C ALA A 152 -17.96 7.05 2.75
N LEU A 153 -17.21 6.17 3.44
CA LEU A 153 -16.93 6.34 4.87
C LEU A 153 -16.14 7.62 5.13
N PHE A 154 -15.10 7.88 4.34
CA PHE A 154 -14.28 9.08 4.48
C PHE A 154 -14.35 9.97 3.23
N VAL A 155 -14.57 11.27 3.48
CA VAL A 155 -14.69 12.29 2.43
C VAL A 155 -13.71 13.44 2.66
N SER A 156 -13.52 14.29 1.63
CA SER A 156 -12.77 15.54 1.75
C SER A 156 -13.39 16.48 2.79
N LEU A 157 -12.58 17.36 3.40
CA LEU A 157 -13.06 18.29 4.45
C LEU A 157 -13.91 19.43 3.89
N ASN A 158 -13.74 19.73 2.61
CA ASN A 158 -14.43 20.86 1.96
C ASN A 158 -15.30 20.35 0.79
N ALA A 159 -16.35 21.10 0.50
CA ALA A 159 -17.20 20.84 -0.65
C ALA A 159 -16.42 21.01 -1.99
N PRO A 160 -16.70 20.19 -3.01
CA PRO A 160 -17.62 19.06 -2.95
C PRO A 160 -17.03 17.93 -2.08
N TYR A 161 -17.84 17.35 -1.20
CA TYR A 161 -17.42 16.29 -0.29
C TYR A 161 -17.19 14.97 -1.05
N ASN A 162 -16.09 14.92 -1.77
CA ASN A 162 -15.71 13.73 -2.56
C ASN A 162 -15.12 12.64 -1.66
N ARG A 163 -15.23 11.37 -2.11
CA ARG A 163 -14.52 10.27 -1.48
C ARG A 163 -13.04 10.61 -1.31
N LEU A 164 -12.48 10.29 -0.15
CA LEU A 164 -11.04 10.47 0.09
C LEU A 164 -10.23 9.59 -0.89
N GLU A 165 -9.23 10.18 -1.53
CA GLU A 165 -8.35 9.50 -2.49
C GLU A 165 -6.91 9.51 -1.97
N ILE A 166 -6.13 8.52 -2.41
CA ILE A 166 -4.69 8.50 -2.16
C ILE A 166 -4.03 9.33 -3.26
N SER A 167 -3.40 10.43 -2.88
CA SER A 167 -2.51 11.15 -3.79
C SER A 167 -1.31 10.27 -4.12
N GLY A 168 -1.11 9.98 -5.41
CA GLY A 168 0.04 9.22 -5.93
C GLY A 168 1.35 10.00 -5.83
#